data_002444ee9e8f5bdccb234de3f990e2a4
#
_entry.id   002444ee9e8f5bdccb234de3f990e2a4
#
_cell.length_a   1.000
_cell.length_b   1.000
_cell.length_c   1.000
_cell.angle_alpha   90.00
_cell.angle_beta   90.00
_cell.angle_gamma   90.00
#
_symmetry.space_group_name_H-M   'P 1'
#
loop_
_entity.id
_entity.type
_entity.pdbx_description
1 polymer ?
#
loop_
_entity_poly.entity_id
_entity_poly.type
_entity_poly.pdbx_seq_one_letter_code
_entity_poly.pdbx_strand_id
1 'polypeptide(L)'
;MAEPSATPDERLQQEFNRWAEAGEGEKMERHHLDITGKTIRLMDLRPGDRVLDLGCGSGWATRLLGRLVADGPEGFGQVVGVDVSDEMIRQARAASRDFENILYVWGAAQQIPWEENFFDKMLSVESFYYYPDQERALAEVFRVMAPRGRMFILINLYKDNPYSLQWVDKLKVPVHVRAEAEYIELLKKHGFENVEAKRIPDETPTPDDYQTKSFHSLEDLRAFKRIGGLLLMASKPDVRSQAPGHAIY
;
A
#
# COMPACT_ATOMS: atom_id res chain seq x y z
N MET A 1 -30.95 20.57 -14.58
CA MET A 1 -29.92 19.58 -14.99
C MET A 1 -29.47 18.89 -13.73
N ALA A 2 -29.54 17.56 -13.66
CA ALA A 2 -29.00 16.84 -12.50
C ALA A 2 -27.47 17.06 -12.48
N GLU A 3 -26.88 17.38 -11.31
CA GLU A 3 -25.45 17.43 -11.16
C GLU A 3 -24.86 16.06 -11.51
N PRO A 4 -23.72 16.00 -12.23
CA PRO A 4 -23.08 14.73 -12.52
C PRO A 4 -22.77 14.02 -11.22
N SER A 5 -23.16 12.76 -11.09
CA SER A 5 -22.84 11.95 -9.91
C SER A 5 -21.33 11.84 -9.76
N ALA A 6 -20.81 12.04 -8.54
CA ALA A 6 -19.39 11.95 -8.25
C ALA A 6 -18.78 10.62 -8.76
N THR A 7 -17.61 10.71 -9.37
CA THR A 7 -16.84 9.53 -9.84
C THR A 7 -16.42 8.64 -8.67
N PRO A 8 -16.04 7.38 -8.90
CA PRO A 8 -15.51 6.51 -7.85
C PRO A 8 -14.32 7.11 -7.09
N ASP A 9 -13.40 7.77 -7.80
CA ASP A 9 -12.24 8.42 -7.18
C ASP A 9 -12.62 9.65 -6.36
N GLU A 10 -13.57 10.47 -6.81
CA GLU A 10 -14.07 11.60 -6.04
C GLU A 10 -14.79 11.15 -4.76
N ARG A 11 -15.57 10.06 -4.80
CA ARG A 11 -16.18 9.49 -3.59
C ARG A 11 -15.15 8.97 -2.62
N LEU A 12 -14.11 8.31 -3.13
CA LEU A 12 -12.99 7.81 -2.33
C LEU A 12 -12.23 8.97 -1.68
N GLN A 13 -11.90 10.01 -2.43
CA GLN A 13 -11.27 11.22 -1.93
C GLN A 13 -12.08 11.87 -0.81
N GLN A 14 -13.39 12.07 -1.01
CA GLN A 14 -14.26 12.66 0.00
C GLN A 14 -14.31 11.84 1.29
N GLU A 15 -14.33 10.50 1.20
CA GLU A 15 -14.33 9.66 2.40
C GLU A 15 -12.99 9.77 3.15
N PHE A 16 -11.86 9.70 2.45
CA PHE A 16 -10.56 9.80 3.11
C PHE A 16 -10.22 11.21 3.59
N ASN A 17 -10.77 12.26 2.98
CA ASN A 17 -10.72 13.61 3.54
C ASN A 17 -11.45 13.67 4.90
N ARG A 18 -12.65 13.06 5.00
CA ARG A 18 -13.35 12.96 6.30
C ARG A 18 -12.56 12.16 7.33
N TRP A 19 -11.86 11.09 6.93
CA TRP A 19 -10.99 10.33 7.82
C TRP A 19 -9.81 11.17 8.30
N ALA A 20 -9.20 11.94 7.43
CA ALA A 20 -8.13 12.86 7.77
C ALA A 20 -8.57 13.89 8.82
N GLU A 21 -9.72 14.55 8.60
CA GLU A 21 -10.33 15.52 9.53
C GLU A 21 -10.69 14.88 10.88
N ALA A 22 -11.10 13.60 10.88
CA ALA A 22 -11.42 12.86 12.10
C ALA A 22 -10.19 12.31 12.86
N GLY A 23 -8.96 12.53 12.35
CA GLY A 23 -7.70 12.05 12.97
C GLY A 23 -7.51 10.52 12.85
N GLU A 24 -8.15 9.88 11.87
CA GLU A 24 -8.02 8.42 11.67
C GLU A 24 -6.61 8.02 11.23
N GLY A 25 -5.82 8.92 10.60
CA GLY A 25 -4.44 8.65 10.19
C GLY A 25 -3.54 8.17 11.32
N GLU A 26 -3.62 8.79 12.51
CA GLU A 26 -2.84 8.38 13.70
C GLU A 26 -3.32 7.03 14.26
N LYS A 27 -4.62 6.73 14.16
CA LYS A 27 -5.14 5.43 14.58
C LYS A 27 -4.66 4.33 13.65
N MET A 28 -4.62 4.60 12.34
CA MET A 28 -4.10 3.66 11.34
C MET A 28 -2.63 3.34 11.60
N GLU A 29 -1.80 4.32 11.90
CA GLU A 29 -0.41 4.10 12.32
C GLU A 29 -0.33 3.12 13.50
N ARG A 30 -1.00 3.43 14.61
CA ARG A 30 -0.94 2.60 15.83
C ARG A 30 -1.40 1.16 15.60
N HIS A 31 -2.41 0.95 14.75
CA HIS A 31 -2.97 -0.38 14.49
C HIS A 31 -2.12 -1.21 13.52
N HIS A 32 -1.31 -0.59 12.67
CA HIS A 32 -0.59 -1.29 11.62
C HIS A 32 0.93 -1.24 11.76
N LEU A 33 1.46 -0.54 12.78
CA LEU A 33 2.89 -0.31 12.95
C LEU A 33 3.70 -1.62 13.02
N ASP A 34 3.25 -2.63 13.77
CA ASP A 34 3.96 -3.90 13.93
C ASP A 34 4.07 -4.64 12.60
N ILE A 35 2.94 -4.90 11.93
CA ILE A 35 2.92 -5.64 10.66
C ILE A 35 3.62 -4.89 9.52
N THR A 36 3.50 -3.55 9.51
CA THR A 36 4.20 -2.71 8.53
C THR A 36 5.71 -2.71 8.78
N GLY A 37 6.14 -2.61 10.03
CA GLY A 37 7.55 -2.71 10.40
C GLY A 37 8.17 -4.07 10.01
N LYS A 38 7.42 -5.17 10.17
CA LYS A 38 7.82 -6.50 9.69
C LYS A 38 7.90 -6.55 8.16
N THR A 39 6.94 -5.93 7.47
CA THR A 39 6.93 -5.84 6.00
C THR A 39 8.12 -5.04 5.48
N ILE A 40 8.41 -3.87 6.07
CA ILE A 40 9.54 -3.01 5.68
C ILE A 40 10.87 -3.78 5.81
N ARG A 41 11.05 -4.61 6.84
CA ARG A 41 12.24 -5.47 6.95
C ARG A 41 12.38 -6.48 5.80
N LEU A 42 11.26 -6.97 5.23
CA LEU A 42 11.27 -7.87 4.07
C LEU A 42 11.50 -7.15 2.74
N MET A 43 11.37 -5.83 2.71
CA MET A 43 11.62 -5.04 1.51
C MET A 43 13.10 -5.00 1.12
N ASP A 44 14.01 -5.28 2.05
CA ASP A 44 15.46 -5.18 1.82
C ASP A 44 15.83 -3.82 1.21
N LEU A 45 15.41 -2.76 1.93
CA LEU A 45 15.67 -1.38 1.53
C LEU A 45 17.16 -1.04 1.65
N ARG A 46 17.65 -0.30 0.68
CA ARG A 46 19.04 0.18 0.65
C ARG A 46 19.07 1.70 0.61
N PRO A 47 20.09 2.29 1.22
CA PRO A 47 20.40 3.71 0.97
C PRO A 47 20.52 3.97 -0.53
N GLY A 48 19.81 4.99 -1.00
CA GLY A 48 19.74 5.29 -2.43
C GLY A 48 18.52 4.74 -3.17
N ASP A 49 17.73 3.81 -2.58
CA ASP A 49 16.50 3.31 -3.21
C ASP A 49 15.47 4.45 -3.44
N ARG A 50 14.77 4.38 -4.56
CA ARG A 50 13.62 5.22 -4.88
C ARG A 50 12.36 4.42 -4.59
N VAL A 51 11.59 4.88 -3.62
CA VAL A 51 10.45 4.12 -3.08
C VAL A 51 9.14 4.84 -3.32
N LEU A 52 8.13 4.13 -3.82
CA LEU A 52 6.74 4.59 -3.87
C LEU A 52 5.98 4.07 -2.64
N ASP A 53 5.32 4.96 -1.90
CA ASP A 53 4.32 4.63 -0.88
C ASP A 53 2.94 4.97 -1.46
N LEU A 54 2.19 3.96 -1.93
CA LEU A 54 0.94 4.14 -2.67
C LEU A 54 -0.27 3.97 -1.72
N GLY A 55 -1.08 5.02 -1.57
CA GLY A 55 -2.07 5.15 -0.52
C GLY A 55 -1.40 5.53 0.80
N CYS A 56 -0.52 6.53 0.77
CA CYS A 56 0.36 6.87 1.90
C CYS A 56 -0.36 7.48 3.11
N GLY A 57 -1.62 7.91 2.95
CA GLY A 57 -2.39 8.59 3.99
C GLY A 57 -1.63 9.77 4.59
N SER A 58 -1.59 9.87 5.93
CA SER A 58 -0.84 10.91 6.66
C SER A 58 0.70 10.75 6.64
N GLY A 59 1.23 9.82 5.85
CA GLY A 59 2.66 9.66 5.57
C GLY A 59 3.49 9.01 6.67
N TRP A 60 2.89 8.31 7.61
CA TRP A 60 3.63 7.67 8.69
C TRP A 60 4.57 6.57 8.19
N ALA A 61 4.11 5.70 7.27
CA ALA A 61 4.94 4.68 6.64
C ALA A 61 5.99 5.31 5.72
N THR A 62 5.62 6.36 4.98
CA THR A 62 6.54 7.14 4.15
C THR A 62 7.73 7.66 4.96
N ARG A 63 7.49 8.20 6.18
CA ARG A 63 8.57 8.67 7.07
C ARG A 63 9.47 7.54 7.58
N LEU A 64 8.94 6.35 7.82
CA LEU A 64 9.76 5.17 8.14
C LEU A 64 10.67 4.78 6.97
N LEU A 65 10.12 4.74 5.76
CA LEU A 65 10.88 4.48 4.53
C LEU A 65 11.95 5.54 4.29
N GLY A 66 11.61 6.83 4.44
CA GLY A 66 12.52 7.95 4.24
C GLY A 66 13.79 7.87 5.08
N ARG A 67 13.67 7.45 6.36
CA ARG A 67 14.83 7.24 7.24
C ARG A 67 15.76 6.11 6.78
N LEU A 68 15.21 5.09 6.14
CA LEU A 68 15.95 3.88 5.76
C LEU A 68 16.71 4.03 4.45
N VAL A 69 16.26 4.94 3.57
CA VAL A 69 16.86 5.13 2.24
C VAL A 69 17.67 6.42 2.12
N ALA A 70 17.73 7.25 3.18
CA ALA A 70 18.24 8.63 3.13
C ALA A 70 19.65 8.73 2.55
N ASP A 71 20.65 8.18 3.20
CA ASP A 71 22.05 8.38 2.80
C ASP A 71 22.72 7.07 2.40
N GLY A 72 23.37 7.06 1.23
CA GLY A 72 24.13 5.93 0.76
C GLY A 72 25.28 6.30 -0.17
N PRO A 73 26.23 5.39 -0.35
CA PRO A 73 27.39 5.61 -1.24
C PRO A 73 26.98 5.76 -2.71
N GLU A 74 25.79 5.28 -3.09
CA GLU A 74 25.28 5.34 -4.47
C GLU A 74 24.36 6.54 -4.71
N GLY A 75 24.15 7.42 -3.70
CA GLY A 75 23.33 8.61 -3.82
C GLY A 75 22.28 8.75 -2.72
N PHE A 76 21.46 9.78 -2.88
CA PHE A 76 20.39 10.15 -1.97
C PHE A 76 19.11 9.42 -2.36
N GLY A 77 18.63 8.51 -1.52
CA GLY A 77 17.37 7.79 -1.74
C GLY A 77 16.16 8.72 -1.58
N GLN A 78 15.11 8.42 -2.32
CA GLN A 78 13.89 9.22 -2.33
C GLN A 78 12.65 8.37 -2.04
N VAL A 79 11.73 8.92 -1.26
CA VAL A 79 10.40 8.34 -1.07
C VAL A 79 9.33 9.28 -1.60
N VAL A 80 8.44 8.74 -2.41
CA VAL A 80 7.28 9.47 -2.92
C VAL A 80 6.02 8.84 -2.35
N GLY A 81 5.28 9.61 -1.53
CA GLY A 81 3.96 9.23 -1.04
C GLY A 81 2.88 9.74 -2.00
N VAL A 82 2.01 8.84 -2.45
CA VAL A 82 0.85 9.19 -3.29
C VAL A 82 -0.43 8.82 -2.57
N ASP A 83 -1.38 9.75 -2.50
CA ASP A 83 -2.72 9.50 -1.93
C ASP A 83 -3.79 10.26 -2.69
N VAL A 84 -5.01 9.70 -2.76
CA VAL A 84 -6.17 10.31 -3.41
C VAL A 84 -6.77 11.45 -2.58
N SER A 85 -6.53 11.46 -1.26
CA SER A 85 -6.98 12.50 -0.34
C SER A 85 -5.98 13.65 -0.29
N ASP A 86 -6.38 14.81 -0.77
CA ASP A 86 -5.58 16.04 -0.68
C ASP A 86 -5.38 16.50 0.77
N GLU A 87 -6.36 16.23 1.65
CA GLU A 87 -6.24 16.52 3.08
C GLU A 87 -5.20 15.61 3.78
N MET A 88 -5.16 14.30 3.45
CA MET A 88 -4.10 13.38 3.90
C MET A 88 -2.73 13.87 3.43
N ILE A 89 -2.59 14.25 2.17
CA ILE A 89 -1.34 14.81 1.62
C ILE A 89 -0.93 16.10 2.36
N ARG A 90 -1.88 16.98 2.67
CA ARG A 90 -1.61 18.20 3.44
C ARG A 90 -1.05 17.87 4.83
N GLN A 91 -1.65 16.89 5.53
CA GLN A 91 -1.19 16.44 6.84
C GLN A 91 0.18 15.76 6.76
N ALA A 92 0.38 14.89 5.76
CA ALA A 92 1.64 14.20 5.52
C ALA A 92 2.81 15.19 5.31
N ARG A 93 2.61 16.22 4.48
CA ARG A 93 3.59 17.30 4.26
C ARG A 93 3.90 18.06 5.55
N ALA A 94 2.88 18.38 6.35
CA ALA A 94 3.06 19.08 7.61
C ALA A 94 3.87 18.27 8.62
N ALA A 95 3.66 16.94 8.67
CA ALA A 95 4.35 16.03 9.59
C ALA A 95 5.76 15.62 9.12
N SER A 96 6.14 15.96 7.88
CA SER A 96 7.41 15.51 7.27
C SER A 96 8.35 16.68 6.91
N ARG A 97 8.19 17.84 7.55
CA ARG A 97 8.98 19.05 7.22
C ARG A 97 10.50 18.89 7.41
N ASP A 98 10.90 17.95 8.27
CA ASP A 98 12.31 17.69 8.58
C ASP A 98 12.94 16.64 7.64
N PHE A 99 12.21 16.17 6.64
CA PHE A 99 12.69 15.19 5.67
C PHE A 99 12.97 15.86 4.32
N GLU A 100 14.21 15.86 3.89
CA GLU A 100 14.61 16.37 2.59
C GLU A 100 14.41 15.39 1.44
N ASN A 101 14.26 14.08 1.76
CA ASN A 101 14.16 13.00 0.80
C ASN A 101 12.73 12.46 0.61
N ILE A 102 11.72 13.14 1.14
CA ILE A 102 10.32 12.74 1.00
C ILE A 102 9.56 13.77 0.16
N LEU A 103 8.80 13.27 -0.81
CA LEU A 103 7.86 14.05 -1.59
C LEU A 103 6.45 13.46 -1.46
N TYR A 104 5.44 14.31 -1.33
CA TYR A 104 4.04 13.89 -1.33
C TYR A 104 3.30 14.47 -2.52
N VAL A 105 2.55 13.59 -3.22
CA VAL A 105 1.83 13.94 -4.44
C VAL A 105 0.37 13.50 -4.29
N TRP A 106 -0.54 14.41 -4.54
CA TRP A 106 -1.96 14.10 -4.66
C TRP A 106 -2.23 13.39 -5.99
N GLY A 107 -2.87 12.22 -5.96
CA GLY A 107 -3.17 11.44 -7.15
C GLY A 107 -3.87 10.13 -6.84
N ALA A 108 -4.54 9.57 -7.83
CA ALA A 108 -5.19 8.27 -7.74
C ALA A 108 -4.24 7.14 -8.15
N ALA A 109 -4.44 5.95 -7.57
CA ALA A 109 -3.64 4.77 -7.89
C ALA A 109 -3.79 4.33 -9.36
N GLN A 110 -4.92 4.64 -9.98
CA GLN A 110 -5.21 4.33 -11.40
C GLN A 110 -4.56 5.30 -12.39
N GLN A 111 -3.93 6.35 -11.89
CA GLN A 111 -3.19 7.35 -12.68
C GLN A 111 -2.12 7.96 -11.80
N ILE A 112 -1.04 7.20 -11.55
CA ILE A 112 0.06 7.64 -10.70
C ILE A 112 0.82 8.79 -11.41
N PRO A 113 0.85 10.01 -10.83
CA PRO A 113 1.46 11.18 -11.47
C PRO A 113 2.98 11.15 -11.38
N TRP A 114 3.59 10.13 -11.97
CA TRP A 114 5.03 9.89 -11.98
C TRP A 114 5.49 9.28 -13.30
N GLU A 115 6.77 9.43 -13.61
CA GLU A 115 7.39 8.86 -14.81
C GLU A 115 7.50 7.32 -14.75
N GLU A 116 7.65 6.71 -15.92
CA GLU A 116 7.80 5.27 -16.02
C GLU A 116 9.20 4.80 -15.58
N ASN A 117 9.30 3.55 -15.12
CA ASN A 117 10.57 2.89 -14.79
C ASN A 117 11.41 3.62 -13.72
N PHE A 118 10.77 4.28 -12.77
CA PHE A 118 11.45 5.10 -11.78
C PHE A 118 11.68 4.36 -10.45
N PHE A 119 10.66 3.73 -9.87
CA PHE A 119 10.73 3.21 -8.49
C PHE A 119 11.37 1.83 -8.39
N ASP A 120 12.37 1.70 -7.53
CA ASP A 120 13.04 0.43 -7.21
C ASP A 120 12.19 -0.45 -6.29
N LYS A 121 11.40 0.17 -5.39
CA LYS A 121 10.50 -0.49 -4.45
C LYS A 121 9.14 0.22 -4.42
N MET A 122 8.08 -0.53 -4.11
CA MET A 122 6.76 0.02 -3.86
C MET A 122 6.16 -0.64 -2.61
N LEU A 123 5.59 0.18 -1.74
CA LEU A 123 4.79 -0.26 -0.59
C LEU A 123 3.36 0.26 -0.74
N SER A 124 2.38 -0.56 -0.37
CA SER A 124 0.98 -0.15 -0.18
C SER A 124 0.47 -0.84 1.09
N VAL A 125 0.00 -0.06 2.06
CA VAL A 125 -0.50 -0.58 3.34
C VAL A 125 -1.97 -0.21 3.50
N GLU A 126 -2.84 -1.21 3.66
CA GLU A 126 -4.27 -1.05 3.93
C GLU A 126 -5.03 -0.16 2.92
N SER A 127 -4.55 -0.08 1.67
CA SER A 127 -5.16 0.79 0.66
C SER A 127 -5.64 0.06 -0.59
N PHE A 128 -5.01 -1.03 -1.00
CA PHE A 128 -5.23 -1.70 -2.29
C PHE A 128 -6.69 -2.16 -2.51
N TYR A 129 -7.38 -2.62 -1.48
CA TYR A 129 -8.78 -3.05 -1.59
C TYR A 129 -9.78 -1.89 -1.76
N TYR A 130 -9.36 -0.64 -1.57
CA TYR A 130 -10.15 0.56 -1.83
C TYR A 130 -10.08 1.02 -3.29
N TYR A 131 -9.07 0.59 -4.07
CA TYR A 131 -8.90 1.11 -5.42
C TYR A 131 -10.09 0.73 -6.31
N PRO A 132 -10.80 1.69 -6.90
CA PRO A 132 -12.00 1.44 -7.71
C PRO A 132 -11.75 0.53 -8.91
N ASP A 133 -10.55 0.61 -9.49
CA ASP A 133 -10.07 -0.26 -10.56
C ASP A 133 -8.67 -0.79 -10.21
N GLN A 134 -8.64 -1.98 -9.58
CA GLN A 134 -7.39 -2.63 -9.18
C GLN A 134 -6.51 -3.03 -10.36
N GLU A 135 -7.13 -3.39 -11.51
CA GLU A 135 -6.38 -3.78 -12.70
C GLU A 135 -5.63 -2.57 -13.29
N ARG A 136 -6.31 -1.44 -13.40
CA ARG A 136 -5.67 -0.20 -13.85
C ARG A 136 -4.61 0.31 -12.89
N ALA A 137 -4.87 0.20 -11.58
CA ALA A 137 -3.86 0.54 -10.56
C ALA A 137 -2.60 -0.32 -10.68
N LEU A 138 -2.75 -1.64 -10.92
CA LEU A 138 -1.60 -2.53 -11.15
C LEU A 138 -0.86 -2.21 -12.45
N ALA A 139 -1.56 -1.83 -13.51
CA ALA A 139 -0.92 -1.38 -14.74
C ALA A 139 -0.07 -0.11 -14.53
N GLU A 140 -0.57 0.84 -13.72
CA GLU A 140 0.18 2.05 -13.35
C GLU A 140 1.36 1.74 -12.44
N VAL A 141 1.19 0.86 -11.43
CA VAL A 141 2.31 0.37 -10.61
C VAL A 141 3.38 -0.27 -11.50
N PHE A 142 2.97 -1.14 -12.42
CA PHE A 142 3.90 -1.76 -13.37
C PHE A 142 4.63 -0.73 -14.24
N ARG A 143 3.92 0.30 -14.70
CA ARG A 143 4.51 1.38 -15.51
C ARG A 143 5.59 2.14 -14.74
N VAL A 144 5.30 2.58 -13.51
CA VAL A 144 6.20 3.46 -12.74
C VAL A 144 7.35 2.70 -12.06
N MET A 145 7.23 1.41 -11.85
CA MET A 145 8.31 0.60 -11.28
C MET A 145 9.46 0.41 -12.26
N ALA A 146 10.69 0.49 -11.78
CA ALA A 146 11.89 0.17 -12.54
C ALA A 146 11.93 -1.33 -12.91
N PRO A 147 12.62 -1.74 -13.99
CA PRO A 147 12.94 -3.14 -14.23
C PRO A 147 13.60 -3.78 -12.99
N ARG A 148 13.18 -4.99 -12.61
CA ARG A 148 13.55 -5.70 -11.37
C ARG A 148 13.04 -5.03 -10.07
N GLY A 149 12.30 -3.93 -10.16
CA GLY A 149 11.66 -3.29 -8.99
C GLY A 149 10.71 -4.25 -8.29
N ARG A 150 10.62 -4.15 -6.97
CA ARG A 150 9.81 -5.05 -6.12
C ARG A 150 8.65 -4.30 -5.50
N MET A 151 7.46 -4.90 -5.54
CA MET A 151 6.26 -4.37 -4.89
C MET A 151 5.89 -5.18 -3.65
N PHE A 152 5.26 -4.49 -2.70
CA PHE A 152 4.80 -5.02 -1.42
C PHE A 152 3.43 -4.43 -1.10
N ILE A 153 2.40 -5.26 -1.09
CA ILE A 153 1.03 -4.87 -0.73
C ILE A 153 0.65 -5.61 0.53
N LEU A 154 0.43 -4.88 1.62
CA LEU A 154 0.03 -5.40 2.92
C LEU A 154 -1.43 -5.03 3.19
N ILE A 155 -2.29 -6.03 3.40
CA ILE A 155 -3.72 -5.85 3.64
C ILE A 155 -4.21 -6.78 4.75
N ASN A 156 -5.10 -6.26 5.59
CA ASN A 156 -5.82 -7.04 6.60
C ASN A 156 -7.21 -7.49 6.13
N LEU A 157 -7.81 -6.75 5.18
CA LEU A 157 -9.12 -7.08 4.63
C LEU A 157 -8.95 -7.95 3.37
N TYR A 158 -9.12 -9.27 3.54
CA TYR A 158 -9.07 -10.27 2.48
C TYR A 158 -9.94 -11.50 2.83
N LYS A 159 -10.42 -12.25 1.83
CA LYS A 159 -11.42 -13.30 2.02
C LYS A 159 -11.00 -14.42 2.97
N ASP A 160 -9.69 -14.76 2.99
CA ASP A 160 -9.18 -15.87 3.82
C ASP A 160 -9.01 -15.48 5.29
N ASN A 161 -9.28 -14.22 5.66
CA ASN A 161 -9.37 -13.78 7.05
C ASN A 161 -10.83 -13.44 7.39
N PRO A 162 -11.60 -14.41 7.90
CA PRO A 162 -13.04 -14.23 8.13
C PRO A 162 -13.34 -13.15 9.16
N TYR A 163 -12.41 -12.87 10.06
CA TYR A 163 -12.59 -11.87 11.12
C TYR A 163 -12.55 -10.43 10.60
N SER A 164 -11.95 -10.17 9.44
CA SER A 164 -11.95 -8.83 8.83
C SER A 164 -13.19 -8.57 7.96
N LEU A 165 -13.86 -9.61 7.47
CA LEU A 165 -14.99 -9.46 6.54
C LEU A 165 -16.17 -8.69 7.14
N GLN A 166 -16.34 -8.72 8.47
CA GLN A 166 -17.36 -7.93 9.18
C GLN A 166 -17.19 -6.41 9.01
N TRP A 167 -16.04 -5.94 8.51
CA TRP A 167 -15.81 -4.52 8.27
C TRP A 167 -16.45 -4.04 6.98
N VAL A 168 -16.65 -4.91 5.99
CA VAL A 168 -17.18 -4.56 4.65
C VAL A 168 -18.48 -3.76 4.76
N ASP A 169 -19.41 -4.21 5.58
CA ASP A 169 -20.70 -3.55 5.77
C ASP A 169 -20.61 -2.21 6.54
N LYS A 170 -19.46 -1.93 7.16
CA LYS A 170 -19.23 -0.69 7.92
C LYS A 170 -18.54 0.39 7.09
N LEU A 171 -17.95 0.00 5.94
CA LEU A 171 -17.25 0.93 5.07
C LEU A 171 -18.25 1.72 4.21
N LYS A 172 -18.00 3.02 4.06
CA LYS A 172 -18.87 3.92 3.30
C LYS A 172 -18.56 3.99 1.81
N VAL A 173 -17.45 3.37 1.42
CA VAL A 173 -17.02 3.27 0.02
C VAL A 173 -16.92 1.80 -0.38
N PRO A 174 -17.16 1.48 -1.65
CA PRO A 174 -16.99 0.12 -2.16
C PRO A 174 -15.56 -0.38 -1.94
N VAL A 175 -15.43 -1.68 -1.66
CA VAL A 175 -14.13 -2.35 -1.52
C VAL A 175 -14.07 -3.61 -2.38
N HIS A 176 -12.89 -3.93 -2.87
CA HIS A 176 -12.61 -5.10 -3.70
C HIS A 176 -11.84 -6.14 -2.90
N VAL A 177 -12.56 -6.99 -2.18
CA VAL A 177 -12.00 -8.03 -1.32
C VAL A 177 -11.82 -9.32 -2.11
N ARG A 178 -10.59 -9.85 -2.12
CA ARG A 178 -10.22 -11.08 -2.84
C ARG A 178 -9.60 -12.10 -1.88
N ALA A 179 -9.59 -13.37 -2.28
CA ALA A 179 -8.77 -14.39 -1.64
C ALA A 179 -7.30 -14.27 -2.08
N GLU A 180 -6.38 -14.84 -1.31
CA GLU A 180 -4.95 -14.86 -1.63
C GLU A 180 -4.68 -15.36 -3.05
N ALA A 181 -5.30 -16.48 -3.44
CA ALA A 181 -5.14 -17.04 -4.77
C ALA A 181 -5.62 -16.09 -5.88
N GLU A 182 -6.72 -15.37 -5.66
CA GLU A 182 -7.26 -14.39 -6.61
C GLU A 182 -6.32 -13.19 -6.77
N TYR A 183 -5.66 -12.74 -5.68
CA TYR A 183 -4.63 -11.69 -5.75
C TYR A 183 -3.38 -12.15 -6.50
N ILE A 184 -2.91 -13.37 -6.25
CA ILE A 184 -1.75 -13.96 -6.95
C ILE A 184 -2.00 -14.00 -8.46
N GLU A 185 -3.17 -14.50 -8.87
CA GLU A 185 -3.54 -14.55 -10.30
C GLU A 185 -3.67 -13.15 -10.91
N LEU A 186 -4.22 -12.20 -10.17
CA LEU A 186 -4.33 -10.81 -10.61
C LEU A 186 -2.93 -10.18 -10.87
N LEU A 187 -1.97 -10.39 -9.97
CA LEU A 187 -0.61 -9.89 -10.13
C LEU A 187 0.09 -10.52 -11.36
N LYS A 188 -0.01 -11.85 -11.52
CA LYS A 188 0.54 -12.56 -12.68
C LYS A 188 -0.08 -12.07 -13.99
N LYS A 189 -1.41 -11.87 -14.02
CA LYS A 189 -2.13 -11.34 -15.19
C LYS A 189 -1.57 -9.99 -15.64
N HIS A 190 -1.09 -9.15 -14.70
CA HIS A 190 -0.50 -7.85 -14.99
C HIS A 190 1.02 -7.89 -15.25
N GLY A 191 1.58 -9.08 -15.47
CA GLY A 191 2.97 -9.26 -15.91
C GLY A 191 4.00 -9.24 -14.78
N PHE A 192 3.56 -9.26 -13.52
CA PHE A 192 4.48 -9.41 -12.40
C PHE A 192 5.00 -10.84 -12.28
N GLU A 193 6.26 -10.98 -11.91
CA GLU A 193 6.97 -12.23 -11.69
C GLU A 193 7.33 -12.41 -10.21
N ASN A 194 7.77 -13.61 -9.82
CA ASN A 194 8.16 -13.94 -8.45
C ASN A 194 7.05 -13.56 -7.46
N VAL A 195 5.79 -13.87 -7.84
CA VAL A 195 4.62 -13.55 -7.03
C VAL A 195 4.55 -14.48 -5.84
N GLU A 196 4.67 -13.92 -4.65
CA GLU A 196 4.63 -14.62 -3.36
C GLU A 196 3.58 -13.99 -2.45
N ALA A 197 2.99 -14.81 -1.59
CA ALA A 197 2.11 -14.35 -0.52
C ALA A 197 2.62 -14.84 0.83
N LYS A 198 2.52 -13.98 1.86
CA LYS A 198 2.95 -14.29 3.22
C LYS A 198 1.98 -13.74 4.25
N ARG A 199 1.71 -14.50 5.31
CA ARG A 199 0.98 -13.98 6.48
C ARG A 199 1.94 -13.26 7.41
N ILE A 200 1.55 -12.07 7.85
CA ILE A 200 2.31 -11.25 8.80
C ILE A 200 1.46 -11.12 10.07
N PRO A 201 1.66 -11.98 11.09
CA PRO A 201 0.94 -11.89 12.35
C PRO A 201 1.20 -10.55 13.06
N ASP A 202 0.16 -9.98 13.66
CA ASP A 202 0.28 -8.81 14.52
C ASP A 202 0.58 -9.29 15.96
N GLU A 203 1.78 -9.02 16.43
CA GLU A 203 2.25 -9.40 17.76
C GLU A 203 2.09 -8.29 18.81
N THR A 204 1.42 -7.19 18.46
CA THR A 204 1.12 -6.12 19.43
C THR A 204 0.33 -6.71 20.60
N PRO A 205 0.76 -6.51 21.85
CA PRO A 205 0.06 -7.01 23.02
C PRO A 205 -1.39 -6.51 23.08
N THR A 206 -2.30 -7.41 23.43
CA THR A 206 -3.73 -7.09 23.60
C THR A 206 -4.12 -7.43 25.05
N PRO A 207 -4.33 -6.43 25.94
CA PRO A 207 -4.71 -6.66 27.31
C PRO A 207 -6.04 -7.44 27.45
N ASP A 208 -6.19 -8.19 28.54
CA ASP A 208 -7.40 -9.01 28.75
C ASP A 208 -8.68 -8.18 28.98
N ASP A 209 -8.53 -6.96 29.44
CA ASP A 209 -9.61 -5.99 29.65
C ASP A 209 -9.86 -5.07 28.44
N TYR A 210 -9.17 -5.32 27.31
CA TYR A 210 -9.29 -4.49 26.10
C TYR A 210 -10.70 -4.55 25.53
N GLN A 211 -11.33 -3.38 25.36
CA GLN A 211 -12.65 -3.24 24.74
C GLN A 211 -12.51 -3.00 23.24
N THR A 212 -12.85 -4.00 22.44
CA THR A 212 -12.85 -3.87 20.98
C THR A 212 -14.19 -3.37 20.47
N LYS A 213 -14.16 -2.40 19.54
CA LYS A 213 -15.35 -1.92 18.80
C LYS A 213 -15.43 -2.49 17.39
N SER A 214 -14.33 -3.06 16.91
CA SER A 214 -14.18 -3.55 15.54
C SER A 214 -14.41 -5.04 15.38
N PHE A 215 -14.45 -5.79 16.49
CA PHE A 215 -14.64 -7.25 16.53
C PHE A 215 -15.79 -7.61 17.47
N HIS A 216 -16.41 -8.76 17.27
CA HIS A 216 -17.50 -9.24 18.13
C HIS A 216 -17.00 -9.66 19.51
N SER A 217 -15.76 -10.13 19.60
CA SER A 217 -15.14 -10.55 20.84
C SER A 217 -13.63 -10.27 20.85
N LEU A 218 -13.03 -10.30 22.06
CA LEU A 218 -11.59 -10.22 22.22
C LEU A 218 -10.87 -11.43 21.61
N GLU A 219 -11.50 -12.60 21.63
CA GLU A 219 -10.96 -13.81 20.99
C GLU A 219 -10.93 -13.67 19.45
N ASP A 220 -11.94 -13.05 18.84
CA ASP A 220 -11.94 -12.76 17.40
C ASP A 220 -10.81 -11.80 17.03
N LEU A 221 -10.57 -10.77 17.84
CA LEU A 221 -9.42 -9.89 17.66
C LEU A 221 -8.09 -10.65 17.74
N ARG A 222 -7.95 -11.52 18.74
CA ARG A 222 -6.74 -12.34 18.92
C ARG A 222 -6.56 -13.32 17.74
N ALA A 223 -7.64 -13.93 17.27
CA ALA A 223 -7.61 -14.83 16.12
C ALA A 223 -7.26 -14.08 14.84
N PHE A 224 -7.84 -12.91 14.61
CA PHE A 224 -7.49 -12.01 13.52
C PHE A 224 -5.99 -11.68 13.52
N LYS A 225 -5.42 -11.29 14.66
CA LYS A 225 -4.01 -10.97 14.82
C LYS A 225 -3.09 -12.17 14.55
N ARG A 226 -3.49 -13.37 15.02
CA ARG A 226 -2.74 -14.61 14.74
C ARG A 226 -2.72 -14.98 13.26
N ILE A 227 -3.86 -14.84 12.56
CA ILE A 227 -3.92 -15.02 11.10
C ILE A 227 -3.01 -14.01 10.40
N GLY A 228 -3.08 -12.75 10.84
CA GLY A 228 -2.23 -11.68 10.37
C GLY A 228 -2.65 -11.03 9.06
N GLY A 229 -1.95 -9.98 8.68
CA GLY A 229 -2.09 -9.33 7.40
C GLY A 229 -1.57 -10.20 6.26
N LEU A 230 -2.20 -10.12 5.11
CA LEU A 230 -1.72 -10.71 3.86
C LEU A 230 -0.74 -9.75 3.21
N LEU A 231 0.52 -10.17 3.12
CA LEU A 231 1.55 -9.49 2.35
C LEU A 231 1.69 -10.18 0.99
N LEU A 232 1.42 -9.44 -0.06
CA LEU A 232 1.67 -9.82 -1.44
C LEU A 232 2.98 -9.19 -1.89
N MET A 233 3.86 -9.99 -2.46
CA MET A 233 5.17 -9.57 -2.98
C MET A 233 5.30 -9.99 -4.43
N ALA A 234 5.86 -9.13 -5.26
CA ALA A 234 6.12 -9.44 -6.66
C ALA A 234 7.22 -8.55 -7.22
N SER A 235 7.74 -8.87 -8.38
CA SER A 235 8.73 -8.07 -9.08
C SER A 235 8.32 -7.76 -10.52
N LYS A 236 8.73 -6.59 -11.01
CA LYS A 236 8.68 -6.30 -12.44
C LYS A 236 9.80 -7.05 -13.13
N PRO A 237 9.55 -7.74 -14.29
CA PRO A 237 10.56 -8.42 -15.05
C PRO A 237 11.73 -7.52 -15.46
N ASP A 238 12.89 -8.12 -15.69
CA ASP A 238 13.98 -7.44 -16.41
C ASP A 238 13.69 -7.45 -17.91
N VAL A 239 13.44 -6.29 -18.49
CA VAL A 239 13.10 -6.13 -19.92
C VAL A 239 14.20 -6.70 -20.85
N ARG A 240 15.44 -6.86 -20.34
CA ARG A 240 16.54 -7.43 -21.13
C ARG A 240 16.39 -8.93 -21.41
N SER A 241 15.53 -9.64 -20.68
CA SER A 241 15.32 -11.09 -20.86
C SER A 241 14.34 -11.45 -21.99
N GLN A 242 13.66 -10.45 -22.60
CA GLN A 242 12.64 -10.65 -23.64
C GLN A 242 13.09 -10.23 -25.06
N ALA A 243 14.35 -9.89 -25.26
CA ALA A 243 14.84 -9.71 -26.63
C ALA A 243 14.76 -11.06 -27.37
N PRO A 244 13.96 -11.20 -28.45
CA PRO A 244 13.96 -12.43 -29.23
C PRO A 244 15.38 -12.66 -29.73
N GLY A 245 15.92 -13.85 -29.43
CA GLY A 245 17.23 -14.24 -29.94
C GLY A 245 17.28 -14.00 -31.45
N HIS A 246 18.13 -13.08 -31.91
CA HIS A 246 18.46 -12.97 -33.32
C HIS A 246 19.08 -14.31 -33.69
N ALA A 247 18.30 -15.15 -34.36
CA ALA A 247 18.85 -16.25 -35.10
C ALA A 247 19.80 -15.66 -36.17
N ILE A 248 21.08 -15.81 -35.90
CA ILE A 248 22.09 -15.55 -36.91
C ILE A 248 22.00 -16.73 -37.92
N TYR A 249 21.53 -16.44 -39.12
CA TYR A 249 21.70 -17.31 -40.29
C TYR A 249 23.02 -17.00 -40.98
#